data_577882dd62a208cb79adccb075a67b07
#
_entry.id   577882dd62a208cb79adccb075a67b07
#
_cell.length_a   1.000
_cell.length_b   1.000
_cell.length_c   1.000
_cell.angle_alpha   90.00
_cell.angle_beta   90.00
_cell.angle_gamma   90.00
#
_symmetry.space_group_name_H-M   'P 1'
#
loop_
_entity.id
_entity.type
_entity.pdbx_description
1 polymer ?
#
loop_
_entity_poly.entity_id
_entity_poly.type
_entity_poly.pdbx_seq_one_letter_code
_entity_poly.pdbx_strand_id
1 'polypeptide(L)'
;MIAGVSAACGLLLAASGVAHAEVEPGGWSSESPGFKVQERGCGEVDDLTFKLTCSTASGDQRAERRYDTYTGGTHQFEGYFRVTSMGGTRISLKQTFNDTDGDAGPYFMLAVERGGRLYAVHGGDTLSNAGTVGATVRVNTVHQVGKEHRTYINGSLKHTVDSPGGSFYDKFGAYRTGSGNGPATVEWSNVKFWRK
;
A
#
# COMPACT_ATOMS: atom_id res chain seq x y z
N MET A 1 -41.91 -48.67 26.35
CA MET A 1 -41.82 -47.63 25.35
C MET A 1 -40.89 -46.55 25.93
N ILE A 2 -39.67 -46.49 25.44
CA ILE A 2 -38.66 -45.52 25.89
C ILE A 2 -38.48 -44.52 24.74
N ALA A 3 -38.86 -43.26 24.96
CA ALA A 3 -38.70 -42.17 24.00
C ALA A 3 -37.31 -41.62 24.07
N GLY A 4 -36.54 -41.78 22.98
CA GLY A 4 -35.21 -41.17 22.84
C GLY A 4 -35.31 -39.70 22.42
N VAL A 5 -34.69 -38.81 23.20
CA VAL A 5 -34.54 -37.40 22.86
C VAL A 5 -33.24 -37.22 22.12
N SER A 6 -33.31 -36.92 20.82
CA SER A 6 -32.13 -36.50 20.03
C SER A 6 -31.82 -35.02 20.26
N ALA A 7 -30.73 -34.71 20.90
CA ALA A 7 -30.21 -33.33 20.98
C ALA A 7 -29.39 -33.03 19.71
N ALA A 8 -29.90 -32.15 18.88
CA ALA A 8 -29.17 -31.57 17.75
C ALA A 8 -28.22 -30.49 18.26
N CYS A 9 -26.91 -30.78 18.24
CA CYS A 9 -25.87 -29.82 18.56
C CYS A 9 -25.62 -28.94 17.30
N GLY A 10 -26.21 -27.75 17.26
CA GLY A 10 -25.96 -26.78 16.21
C GLY A 10 -24.57 -26.13 16.38
N LEU A 11 -23.66 -26.42 15.46
CA LEU A 11 -22.37 -25.78 15.38
C LEU A 11 -22.59 -24.34 14.84
N LEU A 12 -22.51 -23.35 15.72
CA LEU A 12 -22.41 -21.95 15.32
C LEU A 12 -20.98 -21.73 14.78
N LEU A 13 -20.85 -21.68 13.45
CA LEU A 13 -19.67 -21.13 12.80
C LEU A 13 -19.67 -19.62 13.05
N ALA A 14 -18.91 -19.18 14.05
CA ALA A 14 -18.55 -17.78 14.20
C ALA A 14 -17.67 -17.40 13.00
N ALA A 15 -18.22 -16.63 12.07
CA ALA A 15 -17.43 -15.94 11.07
C ALA A 15 -16.51 -14.97 11.83
N SER A 16 -15.25 -15.35 11.98
CA SER A 16 -14.20 -14.46 12.46
C SER A 16 -14.01 -13.36 11.43
N GLY A 17 -14.80 -12.29 11.56
CA GLY A 17 -14.54 -11.04 10.88
C GLY A 17 -13.12 -10.63 11.27
N VAL A 18 -12.22 -10.54 10.31
CA VAL A 18 -10.89 -9.99 10.52
C VAL A 18 -11.10 -8.56 11.00
N ALA A 19 -10.95 -8.33 12.30
CA ALA A 19 -10.97 -6.99 12.85
C ALA A 19 -9.80 -6.25 12.19
N HIS A 20 -10.11 -5.32 11.29
CA HIS A 20 -9.14 -4.39 10.72
C HIS A 20 -8.75 -3.41 11.83
N ALA A 21 -7.81 -3.82 12.66
CA ALA A 21 -7.24 -2.96 13.70
C ALA A 21 -6.23 -2.01 13.05
N GLU A 22 -6.23 -0.78 13.51
CA GLU A 22 -5.11 0.13 13.28
C GLU A 22 -3.82 -0.63 13.64
N VAL A 23 -2.74 -0.43 12.85
CA VAL A 23 -1.49 -1.16 13.09
C VAL A 23 -0.81 -0.71 14.39
N GLU A 24 -1.14 0.49 14.87
CA GLU A 24 -0.68 1.05 16.13
C GLU A 24 -1.87 1.39 17.04
N PRO A 25 -1.78 1.18 18.35
CA PRO A 25 -2.85 1.49 19.29
C PRO A 25 -3.08 3.00 19.44
N GLY A 26 -4.29 3.38 19.83
CA GLY A 26 -4.65 4.68 20.41
C GLY A 26 -5.30 5.68 19.46
N GLY A 27 -6.49 6.14 19.83
CA GLY A 27 -7.13 7.39 19.45
C GLY A 27 -7.25 7.77 17.98
N TRP A 28 -7.29 6.81 17.08
CA TRP A 28 -7.40 7.05 15.64
C TRP A 28 -8.82 7.43 15.23
N SER A 29 -8.93 8.42 14.36
CA SER A 29 -10.17 8.79 13.68
C SER A 29 -10.09 8.35 12.23
N SER A 30 -11.11 7.63 11.72
CA SER A 30 -11.19 7.24 10.31
C SER A 30 -11.27 8.47 9.42
N GLU A 31 -10.57 8.43 8.28
CA GLU A 31 -10.61 9.46 7.24
C GLU A 31 -11.04 8.88 5.90
N SER A 32 -11.63 9.76 5.06
CA SER A 32 -11.95 9.45 3.66
C SER A 32 -11.39 10.58 2.79
N PRO A 33 -10.05 10.67 2.61
CA PRO A 33 -9.46 11.71 1.80
C PRO A 33 -9.90 11.57 0.34
N GLY A 34 -10.10 12.69 -0.34
CA GLY A 34 -10.32 12.72 -1.78
C GLY A 34 -9.09 12.22 -2.53
N PHE A 35 -9.29 11.78 -3.78
CA PHE A 35 -8.17 11.34 -4.63
C PHE A 35 -8.35 11.74 -6.08
N LYS A 36 -7.24 11.71 -6.80
CA LYS A 36 -7.17 11.84 -8.26
C LYS A 36 -6.51 10.60 -8.85
N VAL A 37 -7.08 10.08 -9.93
CA VAL A 37 -6.42 9.06 -10.75
C VAL A 37 -5.29 9.70 -11.53
N GLN A 38 -4.14 9.06 -11.55
CA GLN A 38 -2.97 9.47 -12.30
C GLN A 38 -2.54 8.35 -13.25
N GLU A 39 -2.80 8.56 -14.52
CA GLU A 39 -2.34 7.70 -15.61
C GLU A 39 -1.28 8.42 -16.44
N ARG A 40 -0.22 7.70 -16.79
CA ARG A 40 0.84 8.21 -17.67
C ARG A 40 1.48 7.08 -18.46
N GLY A 41 1.73 7.35 -19.75
CA GLY A 41 2.29 6.37 -20.67
C GLY A 41 1.36 5.18 -20.88
N CYS A 42 1.77 4.00 -20.50
CA CYS A 42 0.96 2.79 -20.60
C CYS A 42 0.24 2.41 -19.27
N GLY A 43 0.03 3.38 -18.41
CA GLY A 43 -0.71 3.17 -17.15
C GLY A 43 -2.21 3.22 -17.38
N GLU A 44 -2.93 2.28 -16.79
CA GLU A 44 -4.39 2.17 -16.80
C GLU A 44 -4.90 1.89 -15.38
N VAL A 45 -5.96 2.59 -14.95
CA VAL A 45 -6.59 2.41 -13.62
C VAL A 45 -8.04 2.02 -13.81
N ASP A 46 -8.41 0.86 -13.28
CA ASP A 46 -9.78 0.38 -13.21
C ASP A 46 -10.11 0.08 -11.75
N ASP A 47 -10.81 1.01 -11.10
CA ASP A 47 -11.06 1.05 -9.66
C ASP A 47 -9.77 0.83 -8.83
N LEU A 48 -9.63 -0.30 -8.20
CA LEU A 48 -8.45 -0.69 -7.41
C LEU A 48 -7.50 -1.65 -8.16
N THR A 49 -7.68 -1.78 -9.47
CA THR A 49 -6.78 -2.51 -10.37
C THR A 49 -5.92 -1.53 -11.15
N PHE A 50 -4.62 -1.68 -11.04
CA PHE A 50 -3.61 -0.79 -11.62
C PHE A 50 -2.72 -1.58 -12.58
N LYS A 51 -2.67 -1.16 -13.85
CA LYS A 51 -1.95 -1.86 -14.92
C LYS A 51 -0.88 -0.97 -15.55
N LEU A 52 0.26 -1.56 -15.83
CA LEU A 52 1.28 -1.03 -16.73
C LEU A 52 1.33 -2.00 -17.90
N THR A 53 0.81 -1.60 -19.07
CA THR A 53 0.51 -2.53 -20.17
C THR A 53 1.69 -2.75 -21.12
N CYS A 54 2.69 -1.85 -21.15
CA CYS A 54 3.79 -1.95 -22.09
C CYS A 54 4.98 -2.76 -21.56
N SER A 55 5.62 -3.51 -22.45
CA SER A 55 6.82 -4.29 -22.16
C SER A 55 8.07 -3.43 -22.12
N THR A 56 8.16 -2.41 -22.96
CA THR A 56 9.22 -1.42 -23.00
C THR A 56 8.61 -0.03 -23.06
N ALA A 57 9.15 0.91 -22.29
CA ALA A 57 8.73 2.30 -22.36
C ALA A 57 9.89 3.21 -21.94
N SER A 58 10.02 4.34 -22.62
CA SER A 58 10.85 5.43 -22.19
C SER A 58 10.10 6.27 -21.14
N GLY A 59 10.83 6.75 -20.14
CA GLY A 59 10.28 7.60 -19.09
C GLY A 59 9.40 6.87 -18.09
N ASP A 60 8.71 7.64 -17.29
CA ASP A 60 7.87 7.15 -16.20
C ASP A 60 6.53 6.62 -16.71
N GLN A 61 6.15 5.45 -16.22
CA GLN A 61 4.85 4.84 -16.45
C GLN A 61 4.07 4.82 -15.14
N ARG A 62 2.79 5.22 -15.16
CA ARG A 62 2.02 5.43 -13.94
C ARG A 62 0.59 4.99 -14.10
N ALA A 63 0.13 4.19 -13.15
CA ALA A 63 -1.25 3.88 -12.85
C ALA A 63 -1.40 3.98 -11.33
N GLU A 64 -1.87 5.12 -10.81
CA GLU A 64 -1.90 5.41 -9.37
C GLU A 64 -3.14 6.22 -8.97
N ARG A 65 -3.53 6.12 -7.68
CA ARG A 65 -4.35 7.12 -7.00
C ARG A 65 -3.45 8.02 -6.17
N ARG A 66 -3.55 9.35 -6.37
CA ARG A 66 -2.96 10.37 -5.50
C ARG A 66 -4.05 10.93 -4.61
N TYR A 67 -3.84 10.86 -3.31
CA TYR A 67 -4.77 11.38 -2.30
C TYR A 67 -4.51 12.83 -1.96
N ASP A 68 -5.47 13.45 -1.25
CA ASP A 68 -5.37 14.83 -0.82
C ASP A 68 -4.12 15.04 0.05
N THR A 69 -3.60 16.25 -0.01
CA THR A 69 -2.42 16.68 0.74
C THR A 69 -2.77 16.93 2.21
N TYR A 70 -1.86 16.55 3.11
CA TYR A 70 -1.94 16.81 4.54
C TYR A 70 -0.68 17.50 5.06
N THR A 71 -0.84 18.28 6.15
CA THR A 71 0.25 18.99 6.83
C THR A 71 0.12 18.76 8.33
N GLY A 72 1.19 18.32 9.00
CA GLY A 72 1.17 18.05 10.44
C GLY A 72 0.29 16.86 10.84
N GLY A 73 0.27 16.54 12.13
CA GLY A 73 -0.46 15.40 12.70
C GLY A 73 0.18 14.05 12.42
N THR A 74 -0.56 13.00 12.74
CA THR A 74 -0.17 11.63 12.46
C THR A 74 -1.21 10.97 11.57
N HIS A 75 -0.77 10.47 10.42
CA HIS A 75 -1.61 9.85 9.39
C HIS A 75 -1.25 8.39 9.23
N GLN A 76 -2.26 7.54 9.12
CA GLN A 76 -2.07 6.12 8.86
C GLN A 76 -2.80 5.73 7.57
N PHE A 77 -2.09 4.99 6.72
CA PHE A 77 -2.63 4.26 5.57
C PHE A 77 -2.62 2.76 5.88
N GLU A 78 -3.65 2.07 5.42
CA GLU A 78 -3.69 0.61 5.28
C GLU A 78 -4.16 0.26 3.88
N GLY A 79 -3.57 -0.78 3.31
CA GLY A 79 -4.06 -1.40 2.09
C GLY A 79 -3.47 -2.80 1.94
N TYR A 80 -4.19 -3.65 1.21
CA TYR A 80 -3.71 -4.96 0.80
C TYR A 80 -3.45 -4.94 -0.69
N PHE A 81 -2.26 -5.29 -1.10
CA PHE A 81 -1.95 -5.45 -2.52
C PHE A 81 -1.71 -6.91 -2.89
N ARG A 82 -1.96 -7.21 -4.15
CA ARG A 82 -1.63 -8.45 -4.80
C ARG A 82 -1.09 -8.14 -6.19
N VAL A 83 0.15 -8.50 -6.48
CA VAL A 83 0.69 -8.47 -7.83
C VAL A 83 0.13 -9.68 -8.56
N THR A 84 -0.78 -9.48 -9.51
CA THR A 84 -1.42 -10.58 -10.24
C THR A 84 -0.64 -11.00 -11.47
N SER A 85 0.14 -10.07 -12.04
CA SER A 85 1.10 -10.38 -13.09
C SER A 85 2.30 -9.44 -13.04
N MET A 86 3.48 -9.95 -13.41
CA MET A 86 4.71 -9.17 -13.47
C MET A 86 5.66 -9.71 -14.54
N GLY A 87 5.57 -9.19 -15.74
CA GLY A 87 6.52 -9.43 -16.83
C GLY A 87 7.81 -8.61 -16.67
N GLY A 88 7.76 -7.55 -15.91
CA GLY A 88 8.85 -6.62 -15.64
C GLY A 88 9.80 -7.03 -14.52
N THR A 89 10.76 -6.15 -14.23
CA THR A 89 11.78 -6.37 -13.18
C THR A 89 11.34 -5.87 -11.81
N ARG A 90 10.72 -4.67 -11.77
CA ARG A 90 10.28 -4.01 -10.55
C ARG A 90 9.21 -2.97 -10.81
N ILE A 91 8.38 -2.71 -9.81
CA ILE A 91 7.41 -1.61 -9.77
C ILE A 91 7.35 -1.03 -8.35
N SER A 92 7.00 0.24 -8.25
CA SER A 92 6.64 0.88 -6.97
C SER A 92 5.16 0.76 -6.74
N LEU A 93 4.77 0.50 -5.48
CA LEU A 93 3.42 0.15 -5.05
C LEU A 93 2.77 1.25 -4.23
N LYS A 94 3.50 1.83 -3.27
CA LYS A 94 3.02 2.85 -2.34
C LYS A 94 4.08 3.94 -2.21
N GLN A 95 3.64 5.20 -2.19
CA GLN A 95 4.51 6.34 -1.97
C GLN A 95 3.89 7.26 -0.92
N THR A 96 4.73 7.83 -0.05
CA THR A 96 4.45 9.07 0.66
C THR A 96 5.32 10.14 0.03
N PHE A 97 4.70 11.14 -0.56
CA PHE A 97 5.36 12.15 -1.38
C PHE A 97 5.46 13.47 -0.60
N ASN A 98 6.64 14.05 -0.52
CA ASN A 98 6.83 15.40 -0.01
C ASN A 98 6.37 16.41 -1.08
N ASP A 99 5.40 17.26 -0.75
CA ASP A 99 4.81 18.27 -1.61
C ASP A 99 5.22 19.70 -1.18
N THR A 100 6.23 19.79 -0.33
CA THR A 100 6.74 21.07 0.14
C THR A 100 7.48 21.79 -0.99
N ASP A 101 7.17 23.06 -1.18
CA ASP A 101 7.83 23.91 -2.20
C ASP A 101 9.35 23.86 -2.05
N GLY A 102 10.04 23.60 -3.18
CA GLY A 102 11.50 23.49 -3.23
C GLY A 102 12.09 22.15 -2.80
N ASP A 103 11.27 21.21 -2.26
CA ASP A 103 11.70 19.88 -1.81
C ASP A 103 10.73 18.79 -2.27
N ALA A 104 10.04 19.00 -3.38
CA ALA A 104 9.04 18.05 -3.89
C ALA A 104 9.68 16.76 -4.40
N GLY A 105 9.24 15.62 -3.86
CA GLY A 105 9.75 14.31 -4.27
C GLY A 105 9.17 13.15 -3.47
N PRO A 106 9.37 11.91 -3.93
CA PRO A 106 8.95 10.75 -3.15
C PRO A 106 9.81 10.63 -1.89
N TYR A 107 9.23 10.95 -0.74
CA TYR A 107 9.88 10.85 0.56
C TYR A 107 10.07 9.37 0.98
N PHE A 108 9.01 8.58 0.86
CA PHE A 108 9.04 7.14 1.03
C PHE A 108 8.44 6.45 -0.21
N MET A 109 9.06 5.38 -0.66
CA MET A 109 8.59 4.59 -1.79
C MET A 109 8.81 3.10 -1.51
N LEU A 110 7.72 2.35 -1.42
CA LEU A 110 7.73 0.89 -1.36
C LEU A 110 7.72 0.32 -2.78
N ALA A 111 8.69 -0.51 -3.10
CA ALA A 111 8.75 -1.21 -4.37
C ALA A 111 8.77 -2.73 -4.18
N VAL A 112 8.38 -3.45 -5.25
CA VAL A 112 8.49 -4.89 -5.36
C VAL A 112 9.29 -5.28 -6.58
N GLU A 113 10.17 -6.26 -6.42
CA GLU A 113 10.86 -6.94 -7.52
C GLU A 113 10.12 -8.21 -7.93
N ARG A 114 10.34 -8.69 -9.14
CA ARG A 114 9.72 -9.91 -9.69
C ARG A 114 9.83 -11.13 -8.78
N GLY A 115 10.94 -11.26 -8.04
CA GLY A 115 11.18 -12.35 -7.08
C GLY A 115 10.42 -12.21 -5.76
N GLY A 116 9.63 -11.14 -5.58
CA GLY A 116 8.84 -10.91 -4.36
C GLY A 116 9.53 -10.09 -3.29
N ARG A 117 10.75 -9.62 -3.53
CA ARG A 117 11.45 -8.72 -2.60
C ARG A 117 10.73 -7.38 -2.54
N LEU A 118 10.27 -7.02 -1.33
CA LEU A 118 9.74 -5.71 -1.00
C LEU A 118 10.86 -4.88 -0.37
N TYR A 119 11.03 -3.65 -0.82
CA TYR A 119 12.11 -2.79 -0.34
C TYR A 119 11.73 -1.30 -0.34
N ALA A 120 12.37 -0.54 0.55
CA ALA A 120 12.35 0.92 0.51
C ALA A 120 13.30 1.39 -0.60
N VAL A 121 12.80 2.17 -1.56
CA VAL A 121 13.62 2.60 -2.73
C VAL A 121 14.77 3.49 -2.27
N HIS A 122 14.54 4.41 -1.35
CA HIS A 122 15.58 5.18 -0.70
C HIS A 122 16.26 4.29 0.35
N GLY A 123 17.56 4.17 0.29
CA GLY A 123 18.37 3.29 1.14
C GLY A 123 18.46 1.84 0.64
N GLY A 124 17.50 1.35 -0.14
CA GLY A 124 17.53 -0.01 -0.72
C GLY A 124 17.24 -1.14 0.27
N ASP A 125 16.80 -0.83 1.49
CA ASP A 125 16.55 -1.80 2.56
C ASP A 125 15.47 -2.81 2.20
N THR A 126 15.78 -4.10 2.31
CA THR A 126 14.79 -5.18 2.14
C THR A 126 13.87 -5.22 3.35
N LEU A 127 12.57 -5.03 3.11
CA LEU A 127 11.54 -5.05 4.14
C LEU A 127 10.93 -6.44 4.33
N SER A 128 10.79 -7.19 3.23
CA SER A 128 10.19 -8.53 3.23
C SER A 128 10.44 -9.23 1.87
N ASN A 129 10.23 -10.53 1.81
CA ASN A 129 10.16 -11.30 0.55
C ASN A 129 8.73 -11.82 0.27
N ALA A 130 7.71 -11.22 0.91
CA ALA A 130 6.32 -11.67 0.80
C ALA A 130 5.60 -11.22 -0.48
N GLY A 131 6.21 -10.36 -1.33
CA GLY A 131 5.59 -9.76 -2.51
C GLY A 131 5.59 -10.63 -3.77
N THR A 132 5.63 -11.95 -3.66
CA THR A 132 5.58 -12.86 -4.81
C THR A 132 4.27 -12.73 -5.58
N VAL A 133 4.31 -12.94 -6.89
CA VAL A 133 3.12 -12.89 -7.75
C VAL A 133 2.05 -13.85 -7.20
N GLY A 134 0.83 -13.34 -7.04
CA GLY A 134 -0.31 -14.05 -6.46
C GLY A 134 -0.45 -13.95 -4.94
N ALA A 135 0.60 -13.54 -4.22
CA ALA A 135 0.51 -13.33 -2.77
C ALA A 135 -0.21 -12.02 -2.42
N THR A 136 -1.04 -12.07 -1.39
CA THR A 136 -1.66 -10.87 -0.79
C THR A 136 -0.80 -10.38 0.37
N VAL A 137 -0.44 -9.12 0.33
CA VAL A 137 0.42 -8.47 1.36
C VAL A 137 -0.30 -7.28 1.95
N ARG A 138 -0.38 -7.21 3.27
CA ARG A 138 -0.86 -6.02 3.99
C ARG A 138 0.26 -5.01 4.14
N VAL A 139 0.00 -3.78 3.78
CA VAL A 139 0.90 -2.63 3.99
C VAL A 139 0.21 -1.60 4.87
N ASN A 140 0.89 -1.18 5.93
CA ASN A 140 0.52 0.02 6.65
C ASN A 140 1.68 1.01 6.63
N THR A 141 1.37 2.29 6.51
CA THR A 141 2.32 3.36 6.81
C THR A 141 1.75 4.25 7.90
N VAL A 142 2.57 4.63 8.86
CA VAL A 142 2.23 5.61 9.90
C VAL A 142 3.21 6.75 9.78
N HIS A 143 2.72 7.91 9.39
CA HIS A 143 3.51 9.11 9.16
C HIS A 143 3.17 10.17 10.21
N GLN A 144 4.08 10.41 11.13
CA GLN A 144 4.05 11.54 12.06
C GLN A 144 4.89 12.67 11.46
N VAL A 145 4.22 13.65 10.85
CA VAL A 145 4.87 14.78 10.16
C VAL A 145 5.78 15.53 11.12
N GLY A 146 7.01 15.79 10.70
CA GLY A 146 8.03 16.45 11.53
C GLY A 146 8.73 15.54 12.54
N LYS A 147 8.45 14.23 12.50
CA LYS A 147 9.10 13.28 13.40
C LYS A 147 9.59 12.02 12.68
N GLU A 148 8.70 11.17 12.20
CA GLU A 148 9.09 9.87 11.62
C GLU A 148 8.01 9.29 10.71
N HIS A 149 8.43 8.43 9.80
CA HIS A 149 7.59 7.60 8.96
C HIS A 149 7.91 6.13 9.21
N ARG A 150 6.92 5.35 9.60
CA ARG A 150 7.02 3.92 9.89
C ARG A 150 6.27 3.11 8.86
N THR A 151 6.88 2.02 8.39
CA THR A 151 6.27 1.09 7.43
C THR A 151 6.18 -0.30 8.02
N TYR A 152 4.99 -0.87 7.92
CA TYR A 152 4.66 -2.22 8.39
C TYR A 152 4.30 -3.10 7.21
N ILE A 153 4.84 -4.31 7.20
CA ILE A 153 4.46 -5.38 6.25
C ILE A 153 3.87 -6.53 7.05
N ASN A 154 2.64 -6.91 6.72
CA ASN A 154 1.89 -7.96 7.42
C ASN A 154 1.84 -7.73 8.94
N GLY A 155 1.64 -6.47 9.36
CA GLY A 155 1.54 -6.06 10.76
C GLY A 155 2.87 -5.94 11.51
N SER A 156 4.00 -6.25 10.89
CA SER A 156 5.33 -6.13 11.51
C SER A 156 6.04 -4.87 11.06
N LEU A 157 6.55 -4.05 11.99
CA LEU A 157 7.39 -2.88 11.68
C LEU A 157 8.65 -3.33 10.94
N LYS A 158 8.92 -2.74 9.78
CA LYS A 158 10.03 -3.10 8.89
C LYS A 158 10.95 -1.94 8.55
N HIS A 159 10.45 -0.71 8.64
CA HIS A 159 11.23 0.47 8.28
C HIS A 159 10.79 1.67 9.11
N THR A 160 11.75 2.47 9.54
CA THR A 160 11.53 3.76 10.19
C THR A 160 12.55 4.74 9.64
N VAL A 161 12.09 5.93 9.30
CA VAL A 161 12.94 7.03 8.84
C VAL A 161 12.43 8.32 9.43
N ASP A 162 13.34 9.23 9.78
CA ASP A 162 12.98 10.56 10.29
C ASP A 162 12.20 11.34 9.24
N SER A 163 11.17 12.05 9.65
CA SER A 163 10.34 12.86 8.76
C SER A 163 10.55 14.35 9.01
N PRO A 164 10.80 15.16 7.96
CA PRO A 164 10.76 16.60 8.07
C PRO A 164 9.33 17.08 8.31
N GLY A 165 9.19 18.33 8.74
CA GLY A 165 7.92 19.06 8.64
C GLY A 165 7.56 19.31 7.17
N GLY A 166 6.34 19.79 6.93
CA GLY A 166 5.93 20.18 5.60
C GLY A 166 4.60 19.60 5.14
N SER A 167 4.44 19.50 3.84
CA SER A 167 3.22 19.07 3.16
C SER A 167 3.45 17.74 2.46
N PHE A 168 2.53 16.79 2.63
CA PHE A 168 2.69 15.43 2.11
C PHE A 168 1.38 14.92 1.52
N TYR A 169 1.49 13.95 0.63
CA TYR A 169 0.35 13.15 0.17
C TYR A 169 0.74 11.71 -0.07
N ASP A 170 -0.26 10.84 0.03
CA ASP A 170 -0.09 9.43 -0.24
C ASP A 170 -0.48 9.09 -1.68
N LYS A 171 0.25 8.14 -2.27
CA LYS A 171 -0.11 7.46 -3.51
C LYS A 171 -0.03 5.96 -3.32
N PHE A 172 -0.86 5.24 -4.06
CA PHE A 172 -0.66 3.81 -4.26
C PHE A 172 -1.16 3.38 -5.65
N GLY A 173 -0.71 2.23 -6.10
CA GLY A 173 -1.02 1.68 -7.41
C GLY A 173 0.14 0.90 -8.00
N ALA A 174 0.49 1.21 -9.24
CA ALA A 174 1.65 0.70 -9.96
C ALA A 174 2.40 1.86 -10.63
N TYR A 175 3.66 2.05 -10.27
CA TYR A 175 4.52 3.06 -10.84
C TYR A 175 5.86 2.47 -11.24
N ARG A 176 6.39 2.88 -12.39
CA ARG A 176 7.66 2.43 -12.92
C ARG A 176 8.44 3.59 -13.52
N THR A 177 9.66 3.77 -13.06
CA THR A 177 10.64 4.65 -13.71
C THR A 177 11.24 3.95 -14.93
N GLY A 178 11.99 4.69 -15.76
CA GLY A 178 12.71 4.14 -16.90
C GLY A 178 13.74 3.06 -16.56
N SER A 179 14.10 2.89 -15.27
CA SER A 179 15.00 1.82 -14.80
C SER A 179 14.31 0.48 -14.57
N GLY A 180 12.96 0.43 -14.56
CA GLY A 180 12.17 -0.80 -14.59
C GLY A 180 11.71 -1.11 -16.00
N ASN A 181 11.26 -2.33 -16.27
CA ASN A 181 10.71 -2.75 -17.55
C ASN A 181 9.56 -3.75 -17.40
N GLY A 182 8.87 -4.03 -18.51
CA GLY A 182 7.83 -5.03 -18.63
C GLY A 182 6.48 -4.65 -18.04
N PRO A 183 5.41 -5.35 -18.46
CA PRO A 183 4.08 -5.12 -17.94
C PRO A 183 3.93 -5.62 -16.52
N ALA A 184 2.95 -5.05 -15.79
CA ALA A 184 2.58 -5.50 -14.47
C ALA A 184 1.11 -5.16 -14.18
N THR A 185 0.47 -5.98 -13.34
CA THR A 185 -0.88 -5.71 -12.82
C THR A 185 -0.86 -5.88 -11.31
N VAL A 186 -1.41 -4.89 -10.63
CA VAL A 186 -1.55 -4.86 -9.17
C VAL A 186 -3.00 -4.62 -8.81
N GLU A 187 -3.55 -5.46 -7.96
CA GLU A 187 -4.86 -5.27 -7.34
C GLU A 187 -4.65 -4.81 -5.90
N TRP A 188 -5.39 -3.76 -5.50
CA TRP A 188 -5.45 -3.29 -4.13
C TRP A 188 -6.83 -3.56 -3.54
N SER A 189 -6.89 -3.72 -2.24
CA SER A 189 -8.14 -3.93 -1.51
C SER A 189 -8.06 -3.42 -0.09
N ASN A 190 -9.22 -3.24 0.57
CA ASN A 190 -9.33 -2.82 1.97
C ASN A 190 -8.51 -1.56 2.31
N VAL A 191 -8.51 -0.59 1.38
CA VAL A 191 -7.79 0.67 1.56
C VAL A 191 -8.51 1.53 2.59
N LYS A 192 -7.78 1.97 3.60
CA LYS A 192 -8.28 2.78 4.71
C LYS A 192 -7.27 3.83 5.13
N PHE A 193 -7.78 4.92 5.66
CA PHE A 193 -7.00 6.03 6.20
C PHE A 193 -7.51 6.42 7.59
N TRP A 194 -6.59 6.87 8.42
CA TRP A 194 -6.88 7.41 9.75
C TRP A 194 -5.93 8.54 10.08
N ARG A 195 -6.34 9.36 11.05
CA ARG A 195 -5.50 10.42 11.64
C ARG A 195 -5.62 10.49 13.17
N LYS A 196 -4.64 11.10 13.81
CA LYS A 196 -4.63 11.56 15.20
C LYS A 196 -3.69 12.74 15.41
#